data_421e0f43bfd3a080fe49df40bfd9f8d7
#
_entry.id   421e0f43bfd3a080fe49df40bfd9f8d7
#
_cell.length_a   1.000
_cell.length_b   1.000
_cell.length_c   1.000
_cell.angle_alpha   90.00
_cell.angle_beta   90.00
_cell.angle_gamma   90.00
#
_symmetry.space_group_name_H-M   'P 1'
#
loop_
_entity.id
_entity.type
_entity.pdbx_description
1 polymer ?
#
loop_
_entity_poly.entity_id
_entity_poly.type
_entity_poly.pdbx_seq_one_letter_code
_entity_poly.pdbx_strand_id
1 'polypeptide(L)'
;MTEEIKDGKDLILKELIDPKFPIMERFRAAAPGTYKHSQNVANLVESIALQLNLDTDKMRVAAMYHDIGKINFPKAFTENQNGTN
;
A
#
# COMPACT_ATOMS: atom_id res chain seq x y z
N MET A 1 0.89 25.87 -14.10
CA MET A 1 1.91 24.93 -14.60
C MET A 1 2.44 24.07 -13.49
N THR A 2 3.02 24.68 -12.47
CA THR A 2 3.52 23.90 -11.34
C THR A 2 2.40 23.14 -10.64
N GLU A 3 1.21 23.74 -10.60
CA GLU A 3 0.07 23.07 -9.99
C GLU A 3 -0.32 21.82 -10.77
N GLU A 4 -0.26 21.90 -12.09
CA GLU A 4 -0.59 20.76 -12.92
C GLU A 4 0.37 19.61 -12.68
N ILE A 5 1.65 19.93 -12.56
CA ILE A 5 2.66 18.90 -12.29
C ILE A 5 2.43 18.30 -10.90
N LYS A 6 2.13 19.14 -9.93
CA LYS A 6 1.86 18.68 -8.57
C LYS A 6 0.63 17.78 -8.53
N ASP A 7 -0.44 18.20 -9.22
CA ASP A 7 -1.66 17.42 -9.25
C ASP A 7 -1.45 16.09 -9.93
N GLY A 8 -0.68 16.07 -11.02
CA GLY A 8 -0.37 14.84 -11.68
C GLY A 8 0.43 13.89 -10.81
N LYS A 9 1.35 14.43 -10.02
CA LYS A 9 2.15 13.65 -9.10
C LYS A 9 1.28 13.03 -8.01
N ASP A 10 0.34 13.82 -7.47
CA ASP A 10 -0.58 13.33 -6.46
C ASP A 10 -1.48 12.24 -7.01
N LEU A 11 -1.95 12.41 -8.25
CA LEU A 11 -2.77 11.39 -8.90
C LEU A 11 -1.98 10.10 -9.07
N ILE A 12 -0.72 10.19 -9.47
CA ILE A 12 0.11 9.00 -9.63
C ILE A 12 0.24 8.26 -8.31
N LEU A 13 0.47 8.98 -7.21
CA LEU A 13 0.59 8.35 -5.90
C LEU A 13 -0.69 7.61 -5.53
N LYS A 14 -1.84 8.23 -5.76
CA LYS A 14 -3.12 7.59 -5.46
C LYS A 14 -3.37 6.38 -6.34
N GLU A 15 -2.96 6.46 -7.60
CA GLU A 15 -3.13 5.34 -8.52
C GLU A 15 -2.31 4.13 -8.08
N LEU A 16 -1.12 4.37 -7.54
CA LEU A 16 -0.24 3.29 -7.13
C LEU A 16 -0.84 2.40 -6.06
N ILE A 17 -1.80 2.91 -5.29
CA ILE A 17 -2.44 2.15 -4.23
C ILE A 17 -3.92 1.87 -4.53
N ASP A 18 -4.39 2.22 -5.72
CA ASP A 18 -5.74 1.88 -6.16
C ASP A 18 -5.84 0.36 -6.25
N PRO A 19 -6.87 -0.26 -5.63
CA PRO A 19 -7.02 -1.72 -5.71
C PRO A 19 -7.09 -2.25 -7.13
N LYS A 20 -7.45 -1.41 -8.09
CA LYS A 20 -7.52 -1.80 -9.51
C LYS A 20 -6.19 -1.65 -10.22
N PHE A 21 -5.20 -1.04 -9.58
CA PHE A 21 -3.88 -0.90 -10.18
C PHE A 21 -3.25 -2.30 -10.31
N PRO A 22 -2.65 -2.64 -11.46
CA PRO A 22 -2.22 -4.02 -11.70
C PRO A 22 -1.34 -4.62 -10.60
N ILE A 23 -0.38 -3.86 -10.08
CA ILE A 23 0.49 -4.41 -9.04
C ILE A 23 -0.28 -4.65 -7.73
N MET A 24 -1.30 -3.82 -7.46
CA MET A 24 -2.12 -4.01 -6.28
C MET A 24 -3.01 -5.25 -6.43
N GLU A 25 -3.54 -5.48 -7.62
CA GLU A 25 -4.32 -6.69 -7.90
C GLU A 25 -3.46 -7.93 -7.70
N ARG A 26 -2.23 -7.90 -8.24
CA ARG A 26 -1.30 -9.01 -8.06
C ARG A 26 -0.94 -9.20 -6.58
N PHE A 27 -0.71 -8.11 -5.89
CA PHE A 27 -0.37 -8.15 -4.47
C PHE A 27 -1.47 -8.83 -3.68
N ARG A 28 -2.71 -8.39 -3.90
CA ARG A 28 -3.85 -8.95 -3.19
C ARG A 28 -4.06 -10.42 -3.52
N ALA A 29 -3.89 -10.78 -4.80
CA ALA A 29 -4.11 -12.15 -5.24
C ALA A 29 -3.01 -13.10 -4.74
N ALA A 30 -1.75 -12.64 -4.79
CA ALA A 30 -0.62 -13.50 -4.46
C ALA A 30 -0.35 -13.57 -2.95
N ALA A 31 -0.63 -12.48 -2.24
CA ALA A 31 -0.31 -12.39 -0.81
C ALA A 31 -1.43 -11.67 -0.06
N PRO A 32 -2.61 -12.30 0.02
CA PRO A 32 -3.79 -11.63 0.61
C PRO A 32 -3.60 -11.23 2.06
N GLY A 33 -2.91 -12.04 2.86
CA GLY A 33 -2.66 -11.69 4.25
C GLY A 33 -1.75 -10.49 4.38
N THR A 34 -0.70 -10.46 3.57
CA THR A 34 0.22 -9.32 3.56
C THR A 34 -0.48 -8.08 3.04
N TYR A 35 -1.32 -8.23 2.02
CA TYR A 35 -2.07 -7.10 1.47
C TYR A 35 -2.95 -6.47 2.56
N LYS A 36 -3.70 -7.30 3.28
CA LYS A 36 -4.56 -6.81 4.35
C LYS A 36 -3.75 -6.16 5.46
N HIS A 37 -2.63 -6.76 5.83
CA HIS A 37 -1.74 -6.19 6.83
C HIS A 37 -1.25 -4.82 6.39
N SER A 38 -0.83 -4.71 5.14
CA SER A 38 -0.34 -3.44 4.60
C SER A 38 -1.43 -2.37 4.59
N GLN A 39 -2.68 -2.76 4.30
CA GLN A 39 -3.79 -1.82 4.37
C GLN A 39 -4.00 -1.31 5.80
N ASN A 40 -3.92 -2.20 6.78
CA ASN A 40 -4.07 -1.80 8.17
C ASN A 40 -2.96 -0.86 8.59
N VAL A 41 -1.73 -1.16 8.20
CA VAL A 41 -0.59 -0.29 8.48
C VAL A 41 -0.78 1.06 7.79
N ALA A 42 -1.25 1.04 6.54
CA ALA A 42 -1.48 2.27 5.80
C ALA A 42 -2.51 3.16 6.48
N ASN A 43 -3.58 2.55 6.99
CA ASN A 43 -4.62 3.31 7.70
C ASN A 43 -4.06 3.95 8.96
N LEU A 44 -3.25 3.21 9.71
CA LEU A 44 -2.63 3.73 10.93
C LEU A 44 -1.65 4.85 10.61
N VAL A 45 -0.80 4.62 9.62
CA VAL A 45 0.20 5.60 9.21
C VAL A 45 -0.47 6.88 8.71
N GLU A 46 -1.58 6.73 7.98
CA GLU A 46 -2.32 7.90 7.49
C GLU A 46 -2.85 8.73 8.66
N SER A 47 -3.39 8.08 9.68
CA SER A 47 -3.89 8.78 10.87
C SER A 47 -2.78 9.56 11.56
N ILE A 48 -1.62 8.93 11.70
CA ILE A 48 -0.47 9.59 12.32
C ILE A 48 0.00 10.76 11.47
N ALA A 49 0.05 10.55 10.15
CA ALA A 49 0.48 11.60 9.23
C ALA A 49 -0.43 12.83 9.29
N LEU A 50 -1.74 12.60 9.40
CA LEU A 50 -2.69 13.70 9.53
C LEU A 50 -2.42 14.51 10.80
N GLN A 51 -2.17 13.83 11.91
CA GLN A 51 -1.92 14.51 13.18
C GLN A 51 -0.62 15.28 13.17
N LEU A 52 0.39 14.76 12.46
CA LEU A 52 1.70 15.40 12.39
C LEU A 52 1.83 16.34 11.20
N ASN A 53 0.76 16.49 10.42
CA ASN A 53 0.73 17.36 9.23
C ASN A 53 1.77 16.94 8.20
N LEU A 54 1.89 15.63 7.99
CA LEU A 54 2.79 15.05 7.00
C LEU A 54 2.00 14.71 5.74
N ASP A 55 2.71 14.35 4.66
CA ASP A 55 2.10 13.98 3.39
C ASP A 55 1.46 12.60 3.54
N THR A 56 0.14 12.57 3.65
CA THR A 56 -0.59 11.33 3.87
C THR A 56 -0.50 10.37 2.70
N ASP A 57 -0.53 10.90 1.47
CA ASP A 57 -0.45 10.05 0.28
C ASP A 57 0.88 9.32 0.19
N LYS A 58 1.98 10.05 0.41
CA LYS A 58 3.30 9.43 0.38
C LYS A 58 3.45 8.38 1.47
N MET A 59 2.95 8.69 2.66
CA MET A 59 3.06 7.74 3.77
C MET A 59 2.24 6.50 3.50
N ARG A 60 1.05 6.67 2.92
CA ARG A 60 0.19 5.54 2.61
C ARG A 60 0.81 4.66 1.52
N VAL A 61 1.36 5.28 0.47
CA VAL A 61 2.03 4.53 -0.59
C VAL A 61 3.20 3.74 -0.02
N ALA A 62 4.02 4.38 0.82
CA ALA A 62 5.15 3.71 1.45
C ALA A 62 4.69 2.50 2.25
N ALA A 63 3.60 2.65 3.02
CA ALA A 63 3.08 1.57 3.84
C ALA A 63 2.58 0.40 2.99
N MET A 64 1.90 0.71 1.88
CA MET A 64 1.38 -0.34 1.00
C MET A 64 2.48 -1.10 0.28
N TYR A 65 3.59 -0.42 -0.04
CA TYR A 65 4.63 -1.02 -0.84
C TYR A 65 5.79 -1.62 -0.04
N HIS A 66 5.82 -1.40 1.27
CA HIS A 66 7.00 -1.83 2.05
C HIS A 66 7.18 -3.36 2.04
N ASP A 67 6.09 -4.10 1.88
CA ASP A 67 6.16 -5.57 1.88
C ASP A 67 5.82 -6.16 0.52
N ILE A 68 5.88 -5.34 -0.55
CA ILE A 68 5.47 -5.79 -1.88
C ILE A 68 6.31 -6.98 -2.37
N GLY A 69 7.53 -7.10 -1.88
CA GLY A 69 8.39 -8.22 -2.25
C GLY A 69 7.84 -9.57 -1.86
N LYS A 70 6.91 -9.61 -0.91
CA LYS A 70 6.28 -10.87 -0.49
C LYS A 70 5.40 -11.48 -1.58
N ILE A 71 5.14 -10.74 -2.66
CA ILE A 71 4.39 -11.28 -3.79
C ILE A 71 5.09 -12.52 -4.36
N ASN A 72 6.42 -12.52 -4.38
CA ASN A 72 7.17 -13.62 -4.96
C ASN A 72 7.22 -14.85 -4.07
N PHE A 73 7.17 -14.66 -2.76
CA PHE A 73 7.27 -15.76 -1.80
C PHE A 73 6.23 -15.62 -0.69
N PRO A 74 4.95 -15.59 -1.06
CA PRO A 74 3.90 -15.26 -0.08
C PRO A 74 3.79 -16.30 1.04
N LYS A 75 4.04 -17.57 0.74
CA LYS A 75 3.87 -18.62 1.73
C LYS A 75 5.05 -18.73 2.69
N ALA A 76 6.10 -17.97 2.45
CA ALA A 76 7.20 -17.89 3.41
C ALA A 76 6.82 -17.05 4.63
N PHE A 77 5.69 -16.36 4.58
CA PHE A 77 5.24 -15.47 5.64
C PHE A 77 3.93 -15.97 6.22
N THR A 78 3.86 -16.05 7.54
CA THR A 78 2.72 -16.67 8.21
C THR A 78 1.40 -15.99 7.88
N GLU A 79 1.40 -14.69 7.65
CA GLU A 79 0.15 -13.99 7.36
C GLU A 79 -0.51 -14.44 6.07
N ASN A 80 0.21 -15.16 5.20
CA ASN A 80 -0.32 -15.64 3.94
C ASN A 80 -0.59 -17.13 3.93
N GLN A 81 -0.36 -17.82 5.03
CA GLN A 81 -0.59 -19.26 5.11
C GLN A 81 -2.05 -19.52 5.41
N ASN A 82 -2.65 -20.40 4.63
CA ASN A 82 -4.07 -20.70 4.77
C ASN A 82 -4.38 -21.32 6.13
N GLY A 83 -5.33 -20.73 6.80
CA GLY A 83 -5.88 -21.32 8.01
C GLY A 83 -4.94 -21.38 9.19
N THR A 84 -3.75 -20.89 9.07
CA THR A 84 -2.78 -20.95 10.16
C THR A 84 -2.59 -19.62 10.85
N ASN A 85 -3.21 -18.60 10.36
CA ASN A 85 -3.03 -17.26 10.94
C ASN A 85 -4.17 -16.83 11.79
#